data_f5234db86858d4efee019506e96c18ac
#
_entry.id   f5234db86858d4efee019506e96c18ac
#
_cell.length_a   1.000
_cell.length_b   1.000
_cell.length_c   1.000
_cell.angle_alpha   90.00
_cell.angle_beta   90.00
_cell.angle_gamma   90.00
#
_symmetry.space_group_name_H-M   'P 1'
#
loop_
_entity.id
_entity.type
_entity.pdbx_description
1 polymer ?
#
loop_
_entity_poly.entity_id
_entity_poly.type
_entity_poly.pdbx_seq_one_letter_code
_entity_poly.pdbx_strand_id
1 'polypeptide(L)'
;MIEILENKNNETDKNLKSITLKNSNEKIAEIKIANTFFSRLMGLMFKKNGKVQVLFEIPEKINKKERSSIHSFFMRFEIVLVFIDKSNAVYEISELKPWNYYVPKKPAKYIVEFDRREFNDCLKIGDEIEIK
;
A
#
# COMPACT_ATOMS: atom_id res chain seq x y z
N MET A 1 14.71 13.40 12.87
CA MET A 1 13.94 12.77 11.79
C MET A 1 13.12 11.59 12.27
N ILE A 2 13.72 10.70 13.07
CA ILE A 2 13.00 9.58 13.69
C ILE A 2 11.90 10.08 14.65
N GLU A 3 12.19 11.11 15.43
CA GLU A 3 11.21 11.72 16.34
C GLU A 3 10.00 12.30 15.59
N ILE A 4 10.22 12.91 14.43
CA ILE A 4 9.15 13.43 13.59
C ILE A 4 8.28 12.29 13.06
N LEU A 5 8.89 11.17 12.70
CA LEU A 5 8.18 9.99 12.26
C LEU A 5 7.35 9.37 13.37
N GLU A 6 7.88 9.30 14.58
CA GLU A 6 7.17 8.79 15.74
C GLU A 6 5.98 9.68 16.11
N ASN A 7 6.18 10.99 16.08
CA ASN A 7 5.10 11.95 16.33
C ASN A 7 4.00 11.85 15.26
N LYS A 8 4.38 11.68 13.99
CA LYS A 8 3.42 11.46 12.91
C LYS A 8 2.68 10.13 13.06
N ASN A 9 3.35 9.10 13.53
CA ASN A 9 2.71 7.82 13.80
C ASN A 9 1.65 7.93 14.91
N ASN A 10 1.91 8.73 15.93
CA ASN A 10 0.93 8.98 16.98
C ASN A 10 -0.29 9.76 16.48
N GLU A 11 -0.08 10.72 15.58
CA GLU A 11 -1.17 11.45 14.95
C GLU A 11 -1.94 10.58 13.95
N THR A 12 -1.25 9.66 13.28
CA THR A 12 -1.85 8.82 12.24
C THR A 12 -2.59 7.61 12.77
N ASP A 13 -2.46 7.27 14.05
CA ASP A 13 -3.30 6.23 14.66
C ASP A 13 -4.79 6.59 14.56
N LYS A 14 -5.11 7.88 14.48
CA LYS A 14 -6.46 8.38 14.25
C LYS A 14 -6.94 8.17 12.81
N ASN A 15 -6.01 7.92 11.87
CA ASN A 15 -6.29 7.80 10.44
C ASN A 15 -6.14 6.37 9.93
N LEU A 16 -6.09 5.40 10.84
CA LEU A 16 -6.07 4.00 10.45
C LEU A 16 -7.41 3.63 9.83
N LYS A 17 -7.32 2.99 8.68
CA LYS A 17 -8.47 2.46 7.95
C LYS A 17 -8.30 0.95 7.81
N SER A 18 -9.32 0.31 7.30
CA SER A 18 -9.27 -1.12 7.01
C SER A 18 -9.60 -1.37 5.55
N ILE A 19 -8.94 -2.37 4.96
CA ILE A 19 -9.37 -2.93 3.69
C ILE A 19 -10.29 -4.08 3.99
N THR A 20 -11.49 -4.05 3.41
CA THR A 20 -12.46 -5.15 3.52
C THR A 20 -12.83 -5.66 2.14
N LEU A 21 -13.16 -6.94 2.04
CA LEU A 21 -13.74 -7.49 0.82
C LEU A 21 -15.18 -7.02 0.72
N LYS A 22 -15.55 -6.49 -0.45
CA LYS A 22 -16.87 -5.91 -0.68
C LYS A 22 -18.00 -6.91 -0.46
N ASN A 23 -17.83 -8.13 -0.92
CA ASN A 23 -18.89 -9.14 -0.92
C ASN A 23 -19.14 -9.77 0.45
N SER A 24 -18.12 -9.90 1.28
CA SER A 24 -18.21 -10.61 2.56
C SER A 24 -18.06 -9.71 3.78
N ASN A 25 -17.66 -8.46 3.58
CA ASN A 25 -17.25 -7.53 4.65
C ASN A 25 -16.10 -8.07 5.51
N GLU A 26 -15.38 -9.07 5.00
CA GLU A 26 -14.23 -9.61 5.69
C GLU A 26 -13.11 -8.58 5.74
N LYS A 27 -12.62 -8.30 6.95
CA LYS A 27 -11.48 -7.40 7.12
C LYS A 27 -10.20 -8.12 6.71
N ILE A 28 -9.52 -7.57 5.72
CA ILE A 28 -8.28 -8.13 5.18
C ILE A 28 -7.06 -7.59 5.90
N ALA A 29 -7.00 -6.27 6.11
CA ALA A 29 -5.83 -5.65 6.71
C ALA A 29 -6.17 -4.27 7.26
N GLU A 30 -5.40 -3.86 8.26
CA GLU A 30 -5.35 -2.47 8.67
C GLU A 30 -4.35 -1.73 7.80
N ILE A 31 -4.71 -0.52 7.39
CA ILE A 31 -3.88 0.28 6.52
C ILE A 31 -3.72 1.69 7.05
N LYS A 32 -2.59 2.27 6.73
CA LYS A 32 -2.31 3.69 6.93
C LYS A 32 -2.25 4.35 5.57
N ILE A 33 -3.04 5.41 5.38
CA ILE A 33 -3.07 6.12 4.11
C ILE A 33 -1.88 7.06 4.03
N ALA A 34 -1.07 6.89 2.99
CA ALA A 34 0.08 7.73 2.70
C ALA A 34 -0.32 8.78 1.67
N ASN A 35 -0.88 9.89 2.12
CA ASN A 35 -1.39 10.94 1.25
C ASN A 35 -0.52 12.19 1.18
N THR A 36 0.52 12.29 2.00
CA THR A 36 1.50 13.37 1.92
C THR A 36 2.70 12.92 1.10
N PHE A 37 3.44 13.88 0.54
CA PHE A 37 4.67 13.56 -0.20
C PHE A 37 5.63 12.76 0.67
N PHE A 38 5.85 13.20 1.90
CA PHE A 38 6.79 12.56 2.82
C PHE A 38 6.35 11.14 3.18
N SER A 39 5.07 10.96 3.52
CA SER A 39 4.57 9.64 3.88
C SER A 39 4.59 8.66 2.70
N ARG A 40 4.36 9.16 1.47
CA ARG A 40 4.50 8.33 0.27
C ARG A 40 5.95 7.91 0.03
N LEU A 41 6.88 8.84 0.25
CA LEU A 41 8.30 8.55 0.08
C LEU A 41 8.77 7.48 1.07
N MET A 42 8.29 7.52 2.30
CA MET A 42 8.73 6.63 3.36
C MET A 42 8.06 5.26 3.30
N GLY A 43 6.75 5.22 2.97
CA GLY A 43 6.02 3.95 2.89
C GLY A 43 6.27 3.03 4.09
N LEU A 44 6.69 1.79 3.83
CA LEU A 44 7.05 0.80 4.86
C LEU A 44 8.52 0.87 5.27
N MET A 45 9.28 1.79 4.72
CA MET A 45 10.75 1.84 4.80
C MET A 45 11.31 1.70 6.23
N PHE A 46 10.67 2.32 7.22
CA PHE A 46 11.14 2.32 8.60
C PHE A 46 10.27 1.53 9.57
N LYS A 47 9.32 0.75 9.08
CA LYS A 47 8.47 -0.04 9.97
C LYS A 47 9.22 -1.25 10.50
N LYS A 48 9.17 -1.44 11.81
CA LYS A 48 9.80 -2.56 12.49
C LYS A 48 8.91 -3.81 12.50
N ASN A 49 7.59 -3.61 12.55
CA ASN A 49 6.64 -4.71 12.41
C ASN A 49 5.71 -4.40 11.24
N GLY A 50 5.28 -5.43 10.54
CA GLY A 50 4.48 -5.30 9.32
C GLY A 50 2.98 -5.44 9.52
N LYS A 51 2.47 -5.27 10.74
CA LYS A 51 1.04 -5.50 11.03
C LYS A 51 0.11 -4.47 10.41
N VAL A 52 0.59 -3.23 10.25
CA VAL A 52 -0.17 -2.18 9.58
C VAL A 52 0.46 -1.95 8.21
N GLN A 53 -0.34 -2.09 7.16
CA GLN A 53 0.14 -1.93 5.80
C GLN A 53 -0.03 -0.48 5.34
N VAL A 54 0.53 -0.13 4.19
CA VAL A 54 0.49 1.25 3.69
C VAL A 54 -0.29 1.29 2.37
N LEU A 55 -1.23 2.22 2.28
CA LEU A 55 -1.99 2.45 1.06
C LEU A 55 -1.61 3.80 0.48
N PHE A 56 -1.23 3.80 -0.80
CA PHE A 56 -1.01 5.02 -1.59
C PHE A 56 -2.23 5.29 -2.44
N GLU A 57 -2.75 6.50 -2.35
CA GLU A 57 -3.81 6.97 -3.24
C GLU A 57 -3.18 7.76 -4.38
N ILE A 58 -3.45 7.32 -5.61
CA ILE A 58 -2.89 7.94 -6.82
C ILE A 58 -3.95 8.88 -7.39
N PRO A 59 -3.65 10.19 -7.54
CA PRO A 59 -4.63 11.13 -8.10
C PRO A 59 -5.08 10.75 -9.51
N GLU A 60 -6.36 10.93 -9.81
CA GLU A 60 -6.95 10.58 -11.12
C GLU A 60 -6.30 11.32 -12.28
N LYS A 61 -5.76 12.51 -12.04
CA LYS A 61 -5.06 13.29 -13.06
C LYS A 61 -3.80 12.60 -13.56
N ILE A 62 -3.30 11.64 -12.80
CA ILE A 62 -2.07 10.93 -13.11
C ILE A 62 -2.47 9.59 -13.72
N ASN A 63 -2.62 9.56 -15.05
CA ASN A 63 -3.07 8.36 -15.75
C ASN A 63 -1.97 7.60 -16.49
N LYS A 64 -0.70 7.88 -16.17
CA LYS A 64 0.43 7.13 -16.72
C LYS A 64 0.85 6.06 -15.74
N LYS A 65 1.05 4.83 -16.23
CA LYS A 65 1.46 3.69 -15.39
C LYS A 65 2.78 3.94 -14.66
N GLU A 66 3.67 4.74 -15.23
CA GLU A 66 4.97 5.09 -14.63
C GLU A 66 4.81 5.89 -13.35
N ARG A 67 3.69 6.61 -13.22
CA ARG A 67 3.37 7.36 -11.99
C ARG A 67 2.86 6.46 -10.87
N SER A 68 2.52 5.22 -11.21
CA SER A 68 2.15 4.20 -10.23
C SER A 68 3.33 3.28 -9.89
N SER A 69 4.55 3.67 -10.27
CA SER A 69 5.74 2.88 -9.96
C SER A 69 6.08 2.98 -8.47
N ILE A 70 6.59 1.89 -7.94
CA ILE A 70 6.99 1.79 -6.54
C ILE A 70 8.44 1.32 -6.49
N HIS A 71 9.22 1.92 -5.60
CA HIS A 71 10.56 1.44 -5.30
C HIS A 71 10.63 0.90 -3.88
N SER A 72 11.57 0.00 -3.67
CA SER A 72 11.85 -0.61 -2.38
C SER A 72 13.26 -0.26 -1.89
N PHE A 73 13.79 0.89 -2.30
CA PHE A 73 15.09 1.37 -1.86
C PHE A 73 15.08 1.57 -0.36
N PHE A 74 16.12 1.11 0.31
CA PHE A 74 16.26 1.15 1.77
C PHE A 74 15.29 0.26 2.55
N MET A 75 14.52 -0.59 1.87
CA MET A 75 13.69 -1.59 2.54
C MET A 75 14.58 -2.69 3.14
N ARG A 76 14.14 -3.25 4.25
CA ARG A 76 14.84 -4.34 4.95
C ARG A 76 14.20 -5.70 4.73
N PHE A 77 13.06 -5.74 4.05
CA PHE A 77 12.29 -6.97 3.83
C PHE A 77 11.56 -6.88 2.50
N GLU A 78 11.14 -8.02 2.00
CA GLU A 78 10.33 -8.07 0.78
C GLU A 78 8.94 -7.52 1.05
N ILE A 79 8.39 -6.86 0.04
CA ILE A 79 7.02 -6.35 0.08
C ILE A 79 6.18 -7.00 -1.01
N VAL A 80 4.87 -7.01 -0.80
CA VAL A 80 3.91 -7.39 -1.84
C VAL A 80 3.15 -6.13 -2.22
N LEU A 81 3.10 -5.85 -3.51
CA LEU A 81 2.38 -4.70 -4.05
C LEU A 81 1.05 -5.17 -4.60
N VAL A 82 -0.03 -4.56 -4.15
CA VAL A 82 -1.37 -4.83 -4.65
C VAL A 82 -1.87 -3.57 -5.35
N PHE A 83 -2.12 -3.69 -6.66
CA PHE A 83 -2.57 -2.57 -7.49
C PHE A 83 -4.08 -2.67 -7.70
N ILE A 84 -4.78 -1.58 -7.43
CA ILE A 84 -6.23 -1.50 -7.41
C ILE A 84 -6.68 -0.44 -8.41
N ASP A 85 -7.63 -0.78 -9.26
CA ASP A 85 -8.11 0.10 -10.33
C ASP A 85 -9.27 0.99 -9.89
N LYS A 86 -9.82 1.74 -10.86
CA LYS A 86 -10.93 2.68 -10.63
C LYS A 86 -12.21 2.01 -10.10
N SER A 87 -12.37 0.72 -10.37
CA SER A 87 -13.54 -0.04 -9.92
C SER A 87 -13.32 -0.64 -8.52
N ASN A 88 -12.25 -0.27 -7.85
CA ASN A 88 -11.85 -0.82 -6.57
C ASN A 88 -11.55 -2.33 -6.65
N ALA A 89 -11.12 -2.79 -7.82
CA ALA A 89 -10.76 -4.18 -8.04
C ALA A 89 -9.25 -4.35 -8.13
N VAL A 90 -8.76 -5.43 -7.56
CA VAL A 90 -7.34 -5.80 -7.65
C VAL A 90 -7.07 -6.30 -9.07
N TYR A 91 -6.14 -5.64 -9.77
CA TYR A 91 -5.80 -6.02 -11.14
C TYR A 91 -4.39 -6.57 -11.29
N GLU A 92 -3.53 -6.34 -10.32
CA GLU A 92 -2.14 -6.79 -10.40
C GLU A 92 -1.57 -6.96 -8.99
N ILE A 93 -0.78 -8.02 -8.80
CA ILE A 93 -0.08 -8.28 -7.54
C ILE A 93 1.35 -8.64 -7.90
N SER A 94 2.32 -8.05 -7.23
CA SER A 94 3.74 -8.30 -7.47
C SER A 94 4.52 -8.34 -6.18
N GLU A 95 5.52 -9.22 -6.13
CA GLU A 95 6.49 -9.23 -5.05
C GLU A 95 7.66 -8.31 -5.42
N LEU A 96 8.21 -7.60 -4.45
CA LEU A 96 9.33 -6.70 -4.68
C LEU A 96 10.37 -6.88 -3.58
N LYS A 97 11.55 -7.33 -3.99
CA LYS A 97 12.70 -7.46 -3.09
C LYS A 97 13.28 -6.09 -2.78
N PRO A 98 14.03 -5.93 -1.66
CA PRO A 98 14.70 -4.67 -1.36
C PRO A 98 15.57 -4.17 -2.50
N TRP A 99 15.68 -2.85 -2.62
CA TRP A 99 16.52 -2.16 -3.60
C TRP A 99 16.11 -2.37 -5.05
N ASN A 100 14.83 -2.57 -5.29
CA ASN A 100 14.26 -2.73 -6.63
C ASN A 100 13.16 -1.70 -6.87
N TYR A 101 12.62 -1.71 -8.07
CA TYR A 101 11.43 -0.93 -8.39
C TYR A 101 10.50 -1.76 -9.27
N TYR A 102 9.24 -1.36 -9.32
CA TYR A 102 8.23 -2.04 -10.11
C TYR A 102 7.30 -1.02 -10.78
N VAL A 103 7.00 -1.24 -12.06
CA VAL A 103 6.04 -0.44 -12.82
C VAL A 103 4.87 -1.36 -13.19
N PRO A 104 3.63 -1.02 -12.77
CA PRO A 104 2.48 -1.85 -13.12
C PRO A 104 2.13 -1.73 -14.60
N LYS A 105 1.30 -2.66 -15.08
CA LYS A 105 0.91 -2.69 -16.49
C LYS A 105 -0.06 -1.58 -16.87
N LYS A 106 -0.76 -0.98 -15.93
CA LYS A 106 -1.68 0.16 -16.15
C LYS A 106 -1.72 1.05 -14.91
N PRO A 107 -2.25 2.29 -15.02
CA PRO A 107 -2.34 3.18 -13.87
C PRO A 107 -3.21 2.61 -12.77
N ALA A 108 -2.81 2.84 -11.53
CA ALA A 108 -3.54 2.41 -10.34
C ALA A 108 -4.33 3.57 -9.74
N LYS A 109 -5.45 3.25 -9.10
CA LYS A 109 -6.15 4.17 -8.21
C LYS A 109 -5.54 4.11 -6.81
N TYR A 110 -5.30 2.90 -6.34
CA TYR A 110 -4.63 2.65 -5.06
C TYR A 110 -3.52 1.63 -5.24
N ILE A 111 -2.49 1.78 -4.44
CA ILE A 111 -1.41 0.79 -4.33
C ILE A 111 -1.26 0.46 -2.86
N VAL A 112 -1.38 -0.81 -2.50
CA VAL A 112 -1.16 -1.24 -1.12
C VAL A 112 0.17 -1.96 -1.03
N GLU A 113 1.05 -1.49 -0.14
CA GLU A 113 2.28 -2.17 0.20
C GLU A 113 2.06 -3.03 1.42
N PHE A 114 2.22 -4.34 1.25
CA PHE A 114 2.19 -5.30 2.34
C PHE A 114 3.60 -5.72 2.69
N ASP A 115 3.88 -5.90 3.96
CA ASP A 115 4.99 -6.74 4.37
C ASP A 115 4.68 -8.16 3.87
N ARG A 116 5.60 -8.77 3.14
CA ARG A 116 5.36 -10.10 2.57
C ARG A 116 4.98 -11.13 3.63
N ARG A 117 5.53 -11.00 4.82
CA ARG A 117 5.23 -11.91 5.94
C ARG A 117 3.78 -11.82 6.41
N GLU A 118 3.14 -10.68 6.19
CA GLU A 118 1.75 -10.42 6.61
C GLU A 118 0.73 -10.64 5.49
N PHE A 119 1.20 -10.81 4.25
CA PHE A 119 0.29 -10.87 3.11
C PHE A 119 -0.57 -12.13 3.09
N ASN A 120 0.05 -13.30 3.23
CA ASN A 120 -0.64 -14.61 3.29
C ASN A 120 -1.72 -14.81 2.22
N ASP A 121 -1.48 -14.32 1.00
CA ASP A 121 -2.44 -14.41 -0.11
C ASP A 121 -3.85 -13.93 0.25
N CYS A 122 -3.94 -12.91 1.09
CA CYS A 122 -5.23 -12.40 1.58
C CYS A 122 -6.04 -11.65 0.52
N LEU A 123 -5.41 -11.22 -0.57
CA LEU A 123 -6.06 -10.61 -1.72
C LEU A 123 -5.65 -11.32 -2.99
N LYS A 124 -6.58 -11.41 -3.93
CA LYS A 124 -6.37 -12.06 -5.23
C LYS A 124 -6.81 -11.12 -6.34
N ILE A 125 -6.24 -11.32 -7.53
CA ILE A 125 -6.67 -10.59 -8.73
C ILE A 125 -8.16 -10.81 -8.94
N GLY A 126 -8.90 -9.72 -9.13
CA GLY A 126 -10.35 -9.74 -9.29
C GLY A 126 -11.13 -9.44 -8.02
N ASP A 127 -10.49 -9.45 -6.86
CA ASP A 127 -11.16 -9.09 -5.61
C ASP A 127 -11.58 -7.62 -5.65
N GLU A 128 -12.82 -7.35 -5.26
CA GLU A 128 -13.30 -5.99 -5.05
C GLU A 128 -13.19 -5.63 -3.57
N ILE A 129 -12.69 -4.46 -3.28
CA ILE A 129 -12.42 -4.03 -1.92
C ILE A 129 -13.17 -2.74 -1.57
N GLU A 130 -13.32 -2.52 -0.28
CA GLU A 130 -13.74 -1.25 0.28
C GLU A 130 -12.72 -0.80 1.33
N ILE A 131 -12.54 0.50 1.42
CA ILE A 131 -11.68 1.12 2.42
C ILE A 131 -12.59 1.77 3.46
N LYS A 132 -12.52 1.30 4.67
CA LYS A 132 -13.36 1.78 5.78
C LYS A 132 -12.48 2.40 6.87
#